data_35ad260c5e4fe9cc76cccf9bb0f656d4
#
_entry.id   35ad260c5e4fe9cc76cccf9bb0f656d4
#
_cell.length_a   1.000
_cell.length_b   1.000
_cell.length_c   1.000
_cell.angle_alpha   90.00
_cell.angle_beta   90.00
_cell.angle_gamma   90.00
#
_symmetry.space_group_name_H-M   'P 1'
#
loop_
_entity.id
_entity.type
_entity.pdbx_description
1 polymer ?
#
loop_
_entity_poly.entity_id
_entity_poly.type
_entity_poly.pdbx_seq_one_letter_code
_entity_poly.pdbx_strand_id
1 'polypeptide(L)'
;MPSLQERAESTLRQEVIGIALQEIGVREATGNNDGKRVEEYLRYTGLGKGYAWCSAFVSWCYGQAGLIEPRNPWSPALFPNARTYCRGDACGRPITLTQIKPADIFGIYGQSVRRINHVGLIKDIKGKYLRTIEGNSNNRVESKRRHLSTIYAVADWIGGGR
;
A
#
# COMPACT_ATOMS: atom_id res chain seq x y z
N MET A 1 -17.43 -22.90 -5.35
CA MET A 1 -17.53 -22.39 -3.96
C MET A 1 -16.14 -22.10 -3.44
N PRO A 2 -15.88 -20.89 -2.94
CA PRO A 2 -14.58 -20.58 -2.34
C PRO A 2 -14.37 -21.41 -1.06
N SER A 3 -13.13 -21.82 -0.83
CA SER A 3 -12.72 -22.52 0.38
C SER A 3 -12.85 -21.62 1.62
N LEU A 4 -12.77 -22.23 2.82
CA LEU A 4 -12.73 -21.46 4.07
C LEU A 4 -11.53 -20.51 4.11
N GLN A 5 -10.39 -20.95 3.60
CA GLN A 5 -9.17 -20.14 3.54
C GLN A 5 -9.33 -18.94 2.61
N GLU A 6 -9.92 -19.12 1.44
CA GLU A 6 -10.18 -18.03 0.50
C GLU A 6 -11.15 -16.99 1.08
N ARG A 7 -12.16 -17.45 1.84
CA ARG A 7 -13.10 -16.56 2.53
C ARG A 7 -12.41 -15.78 3.64
N ALA A 8 -11.56 -16.41 4.42
CA ALA A 8 -10.81 -15.75 5.48
C ALA A 8 -9.85 -14.70 4.90
N GLU A 9 -9.17 -15.04 3.80
CA GLU A 9 -8.30 -14.09 3.09
C GLU A 9 -9.11 -12.91 2.56
N SER A 10 -10.24 -13.15 1.90
CA SER A 10 -11.10 -12.08 1.37
C SER A 10 -11.59 -11.15 2.48
N THR A 11 -12.01 -11.71 3.62
CA THR A 11 -12.45 -10.93 4.79
C THR A 11 -11.32 -10.04 5.31
N LEU A 12 -10.12 -10.60 5.46
CA LEU A 12 -8.96 -9.86 5.95
C LEU A 12 -8.58 -8.70 5.01
N ARG A 13 -8.63 -8.93 3.70
CA ARG A 13 -8.41 -7.89 2.70
C ARG A 13 -9.40 -6.74 2.86
N GLN A 14 -10.67 -7.04 3.05
CA GLN A 14 -11.71 -6.04 3.26
C GLN A 14 -11.54 -5.31 4.61
N GLU A 15 -11.03 -5.95 5.64
CA GLU A 15 -10.70 -5.30 6.90
C GLU A 15 -9.59 -4.26 6.72
N VAL A 16 -8.52 -4.59 6.03
CA VAL A 16 -7.43 -3.64 5.73
C VAL A 16 -7.97 -2.43 4.97
N ILE A 17 -8.78 -2.67 3.94
CA ILE A 17 -9.39 -1.59 3.13
C ILE A 17 -10.34 -0.76 3.98
N GLY A 18 -11.17 -1.37 4.81
CA GLY A 18 -12.10 -0.66 5.72
C GLY A 18 -11.37 0.27 6.69
N ILE A 19 -10.26 -0.19 7.23
CA ILE A 19 -9.40 0.63 8.11
C ILE A 19 -8.85 1.84 7.33
N ALA A 20 -8.31 1.61 6.16
CA ALA A 20 -7.75 2.68 5.32
C ALA A 20 -8.81 3.69 4.90
N LEU A 21 -10.01 3.24 4.55
CA LEU A 21 -11.13 4.12 4.17
C LEU A 21 -11.53 5.08 5.29
N GLN A 22 -11.48 4.65 6.54
CA GLN A 22 -11.78 5.50 7.69
C GLN A 22 -10.74 6.59 7.91
N GLU A 23 -9.54 6.44 7.36
CA GLU A 23 -8.46 7.42 7.49
C GLU A 23 -8.49 8.50 6.41
N ILE A 24 -9.31 8.34 5.38
CA ILE A 24 -9.44 9.37 4.31
C ILE A 24 -9.82 10.70 4.92
N GLY A 25 -9.05 11.75 4.58
CA GLY A 25 -9.22 13.09 5.11
C GLY A 25 -8.25 13.45 6.22
N VAL A 26 -7.53 12.49 6.80
CA VAL A 26 -6.43 12.78 7.72
C VAL A 26 -5.39 13.64 6.98
N ARG A 27 -4.96 14.73 7.60
CA ARG A 27 -4.04 15.73 7.01
C ARG A 27 -2.85 15.96 7.92
N GLU A 28 -1.74 16.34 7.30
CA GLU A 28 -0.62 16.92 8.04
C GLU A 28 -1.05 18.22 8.73
N ALA A 29 -0.44 18.49 9.87
CA ALA A 29 -0.75 19.71 10.63
C ALA A 29 -0.21 20.98 9.95
N THR A 30 1.03 20.93 9.46
CA THR A 30 1.71 22.08 8.86
C THR A 30 2.20 21.87 7.43
N GLY A 31 2.02 20.66 6.88
CA GLY A 31 2.56 20.29 5.57
C GLY A 31 4.01 19.80 5.62
N ASN A 32 4.54 19.52 6.82
CA ASN A 32 5.92 19.08 7.04
C ASN A 32 5.99 17.64 7.58
N ASN A 33 5.15 16.75 7.09
CA ASN A 33 5.08 15.36 7.53
C ASN A 33 4.84 15.25 9.05
N ASP A 34 3.84 15.95 9.53
CA ASP A 34 3.53 16.12 10.95
C ASP A 34 2.03 16.02 11.22
N GLY A 35 1.66 16.11 12.48
CA GLY A 35 0.29 16.02 12.95
C GLY A 35 0.04 14.73 13.72
N LYS A 36 -0.91 14.79 14.65
CA LYS A 36 -1.15 13.71 15.61
C LYS A 36 -1.29 12.34 14.93
N ARG A 37 -2.17 12.21 13.95
CA ARG A 37 -2.43 10.93 13.32
C ARG A 37 -1.29 10.50 12.39
N VAL A 38 -0.72 11.43 11.63
CA VAL A 38 0.44 11.16 10.77
C VAL A 38 1.62 10.64 11.59
N GLU A 39 1.85 11.24 12.75
CA GLU A 39 2.90 10.80 13.68
C GLU A 39 2.60 9.43 14.30
N GLU A 40 1.34 9.04 14.46
CA GLU A 40 0.97 7.68 14.87
C GLU A 40 1.38 6.65 13.81
N TYR A 41 1.14 6.94 12.53
CA TYR A 41 1.61 6.05 11.45
C TYR A 41 3.13 5.92 11.48
N LEU A 42 3.83 7.04 11.59
CA LEU A 42 5.29 7.05 11.62
C LEU A 42 5.84 6.29 12.83
N ARG A 43 5.29 6.51 14.03
CA ARG A 43 5.71 5.81 15.25
C ARG A 43 5.54 4.31 15.13
N TYR A 44 4.48 3.86 14.48
CA TYR A 44 4.25 2.43 14.25
C TYR A 44 5.43 1.77 13.53
N THR A 45 6.10 2.49 12.65
CA THR A 45 7.28 2.02 11.91
C THR A 45 8.61 2.51 12.50
N GLY A 46 8.59 3.07 13.69
CA GLY A 46 9.81 3.47 14.41
C GLY A 46 10.35 4.84 14.06
N LEU A 47 9.57 5.70 13.39
CA LEU A 47 9.97 7.05 13.05
C LEU A 47 9.17 8.11 13.81
N GLY A 48 9.72 9.32 13.90
CA GLY A 48 9.01 10.51 14.36
C GLY A 48 8.51 11.37 13.21
N LYS A 49 8.05 12.57 13.53
CA LYS A 49 7.59 13.53 12.52
C LYS A 49 8.72 13.94 11.57
N GLY A 50 8.35 14.40 10.40
CA GLY A 50 9.28 14.96 9.41
C GLY A 50 9.68 13.99 8.29
N TYR A 51 9.30 12.75 8.39
CA TYR A 51 9.59 11.74 7.37
C TYR A 51 8.39 11.51 6.45
N ALA A 52 8.66 11.13 5.21
CA ALA A 52 7.62 10.64 4.29
C ALA A 52 6.90 9.44 4.92
N TRP A 53 5.58 9.41 4.83
CA TRP A 53 4.78 8.48 5.62
C TRP A 53 3.85 7.56 4.80
N CYS A 54 4.03 7.47 3.49
CA CYS A 54 3.20 6.59 2.66
C CYS A 54 3.34 5.11 3.06
N SER A 55 4.57 4.62 3.26
CA SER A 55 4.84 3.25 3.70
C SER A 55 4.43 3.01 5.15
N ALA A 56 4.63 4.00 6.00
CA ALA A 56 4.20 3.96 7.40
C ALA A 56 2.67 3.84 7.51
N PHE A 57 1.92 4.58 6.69
CA PHE A 57 0.46 4.50 6.61
C PHE A 57 -0.01 3.10 6.20
N VAL A 58 0.56 2.55 5.13
CA VAL A 58 0.22 1.19 4.68
C VAL A 58 0.52 0.17 5.78
N SER A 59 1.71 0.23 6.37
CA SER A 59 2.11 -0.65 7.47
C SER A 59 1.14 -0.56 8.66
N TRP A 60 0.76 0.66 9.02
CA TRP A 60 -0.19 0.91 10.11
C TRP A 60 -1.56 0.28 9.81
N CYS A 61 -2.08 0.42 8.59
CA CYS A 61 -3.35 -0.20 8.20
C CYS A 61 -3.32 -1.73 8.33
N TYR A 62 -2.23 -2.36 7.90
CA TYR A 62 -2.02 -3.80 8.08
C TYR A 62 -1.99 -4.18 9.56
N GLY A 63 -1.25 -3.42 10.37
CA GLY A 63 -1.16 -3.65 11.81
C GLY A 63 -2.50 -3.53 12.52
N GLN A 64 -3.34 -2.57 12.14
CA GLN A 64 -4.70 -2.43 12.70
C GLN A 64 -5.60 -3.62 12.37
N ALA A 65 -5.37 -4.30 11.27
CA ALA A 65 -6.08 -5.53 10.90
C ALA A 65 -5.47 -6.79 11.55
N GLY A 66 -4.46 -6.64 12.40
CA GLY A 66 -3.81 -7.76 13.09
C GLY A 66 -2.68 -8.40 12.29
N LEU A 67 -2.27 -7.82 11.18
CA LEU A 67 -1.15 -8.30 10.37
C LEU A 67 0.16 -7.63 10.84
N ILE A 68 1.13 -8.42 11.27
CA ILE A 68 2.41 -7.90 11.76
C ILE A 68 3.37 -7.49 10.65
N GLU A 69 3.10 -7.90 9.42
CA GLU A 69 3.87 -7.58 8.22
C GLU A 69 2.96 -7.12 7.08
N PRO A 70 3.40 -6.17 6.22
CA PRO A 70 4.67 -5.45 6.35
C PRO A 70 4.61 -4.40 7.46
N ARG A 71 5.77 -4.10 8.04
CA ARG A 71 5.95 -3.03 9.02
C ARG A 71 7.28 -2.33 8.76
N ASN A 72 7.28 -1.40 7.83
CA ASN A 72 8.52 -0.74 7.41
C ASN A 72 8.21 0.65 6.85
N PRO A 73 8.98 1.69 7.24
CA PRO A 73 8.77 3.03 6.71
C PRO A 73 9.40 3.27 5.35
N TRP A 74 10.22 2.35 4.86
CA TRP A 74 10.94 2.49 3.59
C TRP A 74 10.19 1.80 2.45
N SER A 75 9.78 2.58 1.46
CA SER A 75 8.91 2.12 0.37
C SER A 75 9.43 0.87 -0.36
N PRO A 76 10.72 0.78 -0.76
CA PRO A 76 11.21 -0.42 -1.44
C PRO A 76 11.11 -1.70 -0.61
N ALA A 77 11.16 -1.59 0.71
CA ALA A 77 11.07 -2.76 1.59
C ALA A 77 9.70 -3.46 1.56
N LEU A 78 8.67 -2.80 1.03
CA LEU A 78 7.34 -3.39 0.89
C LEU A 78 7.24 -4.32 -0.33
N PHE A 79 8.30 -4.45 -1.13
CA PHE A 79 8.29 -5.22 -2.38
C PHE A 79 9.38 -6.31 -2.42
N PRO A 80 9.38 -7.26 -1.47
CA PRO A 80 10.31 -8.38 -1.54
C PRO A 80 9.96 -9.29 -2.74
N ASN A 81 10.96 -9.88 -3.36
CA ASN A 81 10.79 -10.70 -4.57
C ASN A 81 9.73 -11.79 -4.43
N ALA A 82 9.66 -12.44 -3.28
CA ALA A 82 8.73 -13.54 -3.04
C ALA A 82 7.24 -13.12 -3.08
N ARG A 83 6.95 -11.81 -2.97
CA ARG A 83 5.57 -11.30 -2.89
C ARG A 83 5.21 -10.33 -4.02
N THR A 84 6.14 -10.08 -4.95
CA THR A 84 6.04 -8.93 -5.86
C THR A 84 5.88 -9.34 -7.30
N TYR A 85 5.00 -8.64 -7.99
CA TYR A 85 4.85 -8.60 -9.44
C TYR A 85 5.34 -7.24 -9.93
N CYS A 86 6.07 -7.21 -11.03
CA CYS A 86 6.67 -5.98 -11.54
C CYS A 86 6.28 -5.73 -12.99
N ARG A 87 6.37 -4.47 -13.37
CA ARG A 87 6.18 -4.05 -14.74
C ARG A 87 7.34 -4.56 -15.61
N GLY A 88 7.02 -5.15 -16.75
CA GLY A 88 8.03 -5.71 -17.67
C GLY A 88 8.84 -6.80 -17.00
N ASP A 89 10.13 -6.82 -17.24
CA ASP A 89 11.05 -7.86 -16.76
C ASP A 89 11.78 -7.51 -15.47
N ALA A 90 11.35 -6.46 -14.77
CA ALA A 90 12.05 -5.91 -13.62
C ALA A 90 12.25 -6.91 -12.47
N CYS A 91 11.34 -7.88 -12.29
CA CYS A 91 11.47 -8.91 -11.24
C CYS A 91 11.04 -10.31 -11.69
N GLY A 92 10.92 -10.54 -12.99
CA GLY A 92 10.59 -11.85 -13.54
C GLY A 92 9.12 -12.31 -13.37
N ARG A 93 8.27 -11.49 -12.76
CA ARG A 93 6.84 -11.75 -12.59
C ARG A 93 6.04 -10.55 -13.09
N PRO A 94 5.46 -10.62 -14.30
CA PRO A 94 4.70 -9.50 -14.84
C PRO A 94 3.41 -9.25 -14.06
N ILE A 95 3.02 -7.98 -14.00
CA ILE A 95 1.74 -7.58 -13.40
C ILE A 95 0.62 -7.92 -14.38
N THR A 96 -0.38 -8.65 -13.91
CA THR A 96 -1.61 -8.89 -14.64
C THR A 96 -2.81 -8.45 -13.81
N LEU A 97 -3.87 -7.98 -14.46
CA LEU A 97 -5.08 -7.51 -13.77
C LEU A 97 -5.73 -8.61 -12.92
N THR A 98 -5.64 -9.86 -13.37
CA THR A 98 -6.26 -11.00 -12.66
C THR A 98 -5.57 -11.38 -11.36
N GLN A 99 -4.32 -10.95 -11.17
CA GLN A 99 -3.55 -11.23 -9.95
C GLN A 99 -3.76 -10.17 -8.87
N ILE A 100 -4.14 -8.98 -9.26
CA ILE A 100 -4.30 -7.86 -8.32
C ILE A 100 -5.56 -8.07 -7.49
N LYS A 101 -5.42 -7.97 -6.18
CA LYS A 101 -6.51 -8.14 -5.23
C LYS A 101 -6.63 -6.91 -4.31
N PRO A 102 -7.81 -6.68 -3.71
CA PRO A 102 -7.97 -5.64 -2.70
C PRO A 102 -6.93 -5.79 -1.59
N ALA A 103 -6.43 -4.67 -1.10
CA ALA A 103 -5.37 -4.56 -0.10
C ALA A 103 -3.97 -4.96 -0.57
N ASP A 104 -3.79 -5.35 -1.83
CA ASP A 104 -2.43 -5.39 -2.39
C ASP A 104 -1.81 -3.99 -2.37
N ILE A 105 -0.49 -3.95 -2.27
CA ILE A 105 0.28 -2.71 -2.20
C ILE A 105 0.83 -2.40 -3.59
N PHE A 106 0.56 -1.20 -4.10
CA PHE A 106 1.20 -0.76 -5.33
C PHE A 106 2.41 0.14 -5.03
N GLY A 107 3.37 0.15 -5.95
CA GLY A 107 4.53 1.01 -5.89
C GLY A 107 4.75 1.79 -7.17
N ILE A 108 5.16 3.04 -7.01
CA ILE A 108 5.53 3.95 -8.08
C ILE A 108 7.05 4.13 -8.06
N TYR A 109 7.68 3.97 -9.22
CA TYR A 109 9.12 4.18 -9.36
C TYR A 109 9.44 5.64 -9.59
N GLY A 110 10.28 6.21 -8.74
CA GLY A 110 10.77 7.58 -8.88
C GLY A 110 12.08 7.59 -9.66
N GLN A 111 12.06 8.15 -10.87
CA GLN A 111 13.23 8.18 -11.75
C GLN A 111 14.42 8.93 -11.14
N SER A 112 14.16 10.06 -10.48
CA SER A 112 15.21 10.88 -9.87
C SER A 112 15.92 10.18 -8.71
N VAL A 113 15.19 9.37 -7.95
CA VAL A 113 15.72 8.64 -6.77
C VAL A 113 16.06 7.18 -7.10
N ARG A 114 15.72 6.72 -8.30
CA ARG A 114 15.99 5.37 -8.81
C ARG A 114 15.50 4.24 -7.90
N ARG A 115 14.34 4.42 -7.34
CA ARG A 115 13.69 3.42 -6.48
C ARG A 115 12.19 3.68 -6.40
N ILE A 116 11.45 2.71 -5.86
CA ILE A 116 10.06 2.96 -5.47
C ILE A 116 10.08 4.02 -4.37
N ASN A 117 9.37 5.11 -4.59
CA ASN A 117 9.32 6.25 -3.65
C ASN A 117 7.91 6.64 -3.23
N HIS A 118 6.90 5.96 -3.74
CA HIS A 118 5.52 6.13 -3.29
C HIS A 118 4.79 4.79 -3.33
N VAL A 119 3.96 4.56 -2.34
CA VAL A 119 3.17 3.33 -2.18
C VAL A 119 1.77 3.67 -1.69
N GLY A 120 0.85 2.76 -1.91
CA GLY A 120 -0.50 2.84 -1.38
C GLY A 120 -1.21 1.50 -1.47
N LEU A 121 -2.46 1.47 -1.02
CA LEU A 121 -3.31 0.29 -1.05
C LEU A 121 -4.19 0.31 -2.28
N ILE A 122 -4.37 -0.84 -2.90
CA ILE A 122 -5.32 -1.03 -3.98
C ILE A 122 -6.67 -1.40 -3.36
N LYS A 123 -7.68 -0.57 -3.62
CA LYS A 123 -9.04 -0.83 -3.17
C LYS A 123 -9.75 -1.81 -4.10
N ASP A 124 -9.74 -1.50 -5.38
CA ASP A 124 -10.32 -2.33 -6.43
C ASP A 124 -9.81 -1.90 -7.82
N ILE A 125 -10.30 -2.60 -8.84
CA ILE A 125 -9.93 -2.38 -10.24
C ILE A 125 -11.19 -2.11 -11.06
N LYS A 126 -11.10 -1.11 -11.95
CA LYS A 126 -12.11 -0.87 -12.99
C LYS A 126 -11.43 -0.69 -14.34
N GLY A 127 -11.58 -1.67 -15.24
CA GLY A 127 -10.88 -1.69 -16.51
C GLY A 127 -9.38 -1.72 -16.31
N LYS A 128 -8.68 -0.71 -16.82
CA LYS A 128 -7.23 -0.54 -16.65
C LYS A 128 -6.85 0.43 -15.53
N TYR A 129 -7.80 0.78 -14.68
CA TYR A 129 -7.59 1.72 -13.58
C TYR A 129 -7.69 1.03 -12.24
N LEU A 130 -6.76 1.37 -11.35
CA LEU A 130 -6.80 1.01 -9.95
C LEU A 130 -7.43 2.16 -9.17
N ARG A 131 -8.41 1.85 -8.30
CA ARG A 131 -8.83 2.80 -7.27
C ARG A 131 -8.00 2.50 -6.03
N THR A 132 -7.40 3.55 -5.47
CA THR A 132 -6.40 3.41 -4.41
C THR A 132 -6.77 4.20 -3.16
N ILE A 133 -6.09 3.88 -2.06
CA ILE A 133 -6.10 4.69 -0.84
C ILE A 133 -4.64 4.94 -0.48
N GLU A 134 -4.26 6.21 -0.37
CA GLU A 134 -2.87 6.62 -0.29
C GLU A 134 -2.64 7.59 0.85
N GLY A 135 -1.66 7.30 1.68
CA GLY A 135 -1.12 8.24 2.64
C GLY A 135 -0.01 9.09 2.00
N ASN A 136 0.23 10.26 2.56
CA ASN A 136 1.25 11.20 2.07
C ASN A 136 1.04 11.59 0.60
N SER A 137 -0.21 11.70 0.20
CA SER A 137 -0.62 12.17 -1.11
C SER A 137 -1.29 13.53 -0.93
N ASN A 138 -0.70 14.58 -1.49
CA ASN A 138 -1.12 15.97 -1.23
C ASN A 138 -1.23 16.28 0.27
N ASN A 139 -0.26 15.82 1.04
CA ASN A 139 -0.17 16.01 2.50
C ASN A 139 -1.35 15.43 3.29
N ARG A 140 -1.99 14.39 2.77
CA ARG A 140 -3.16 13.76 3.39
C ARG A 140 -3.32 12.29 2.99
N VAL A 141 -4.28 11.64 3.61
CA VAL A 141 -4.83 10.35 3.14
C VAL A 141 -5.95 10.65 2.17
N GLU A 142 -5.85 10.12 0.96
CA GLU A 142 -6.87 10.31 -0.08
C GLU A 142 -7.05 9.07 -0.95
N SER A 143 -8.19 8.98 -1.61
CA SER A 143 -8.44 8.01 -2.66
C SER A 143 -8.05 8.59 -4.01
N LYS A 144 -7.41 7.78 -4.85
CA LYS A 144 -7.03 8.15 -6.21
C LYS A 144 -7.46 7.09 -7.22
N ARG A 145 -7.40 7.47 -8.47
CA ARG A 145 -7.57 6.60 -9.63
C ARG A 145 -6.27 6.63 -10.42
N ARG A 146 -5.64 5.45 -10.55
CA ARG A 146 -4.35 5.33 -11.24
C ARG A 146 -4.45 4.36 -12.39
N HIS A 147 -3.97 4.76 -13.56
CA HIS A 147 -3.88 3.84 -14.71
C HIS A 147 -2.79 2.79 -14.44
N LEU A 148 -3.07 1.55 -14.83
CA LEU A 148 -2.13 0.43 -14.62
C LEU A 148 -0.73 0.72 -15.19
N SER A 149 -0.62 1.46 -16.29
CA SER A 149 0.66 1.81 -16.90
C SER A 149 1.57 2.66 -16.00
N THR A 150 1.04 3.29 -14.95
CA THR A 150 1.81 4.10 -14.01
C THR A 150 2.32 3.28 -12.81
N ILE A 151 1.90 2.05 -12.69
CA ILE A 151 2.26 1.16 -11.59
C ILE A 151 3.52 0.39 -11.95
N TYR A 152 4.53 0.49 -11.10
CA TYR A 152 5.80 -0.21 -11.28
C TYR A 152 5.80 -1.60 -10.67
N ALA A 153 5.22 -1.76 -9.48
CA ALA A 153 5.18 -3.02 -8.76
C ALA A 153 3.88 -3.18 -7.96
N VAL A 154 3.49 -4.42 -7.72
CA VAL A 154 2.38 -4.79 -6.84
C VAL A 154 2.86 -5.91 -5.93
N ALA A 155 2.69 -5.74 -4.61
CA ALA A 155 3.02 -6.76 -3.63
C ALA A 155 1.76 -7.30 -2.95
N ASP A 156 1.71 -8.62 -2.81
CA ASP A 156 0.66 -9.33 -2.08
C ASP A 156 1.23 -9.89 -0.77
N TRP A 157 0.87 -9.26 0.34
CA TRP A 157 1.29 -9.67 1.68
C TRP A 157 0.27 -10.55 2.41
N ILE A 158 -0.91 -10.71 1.85
CA ILE A 158 -2.04 -11.42 2.49
C ILE A 158 -2.23 -12.81 1.89
N GLY A 159 -2.08 -12.94 0.58
CA GLY A 159 -2.18 -14.22 -0.11
C GLY A 159 -1.08 -15.17 0.33
N GLY A 160 -1.45 -16.43 0.60
CA GLY A 160 -0.51 -17.45 1.05
C GLY A 160 0.58 -17.77 0.03
N GLY A 161 1.74 -18.12 0.54
CA GLY A 161 2.93 -18.70 -0.03
C GLY A 161 3.11 -18.73 -1.55
N ARG A 162 3.90 -17.86 -2.05
CA ARG A 162 4.37 -17.86 -3.43
C ARG A 162 5.83 -18.17 -3.51
#